data_e33b3302c9ffaeaef00153e0d06cf926
#
_entry.id   e33b3302c9ffaeaef00153e0d06cf926
#
_cell.length_a   1.000
_cell.length_b   1.000
_cell.length_c   1.000
_cell.angle_alpha   90.00
_cell.angle_beta   90.00
_cell.angle_gamma   90.00
#
_symmetry.space_group_name_H-M   'P 1'
#
loop_
_entity.id
_entity.type
_entity.pdbx_description
1 polymer ?
#
loop_
_entity_poly.entity_id
_entity_poly.type
_entity_poly.pdbx_seq_one_letter_code
_entity_poly.pdbx_strand_id
1 'polypeptide(L)'
;MSQLKLPQHCQALGQAAGFRAMKKLLTVLLLTALGQAFAATKPYNVLVIQTDEHHFKTLGCYGGKIVSTPNIDWIAKNGATATSFYATTPVCSPSRAALVSGRYPQATPVTNNNIPLGDDIVTFAEVLRRKGYNTGYSGKWHLDGLGKPQWAPKRKFGFEDNRFMFNRGHWKKFAFSKAGPRVDSRNKRGAPDYKLNGADEHTFATDWLAKRTIDFINKNKGKPFCYMVSFPDPHGPNTVRKPYDTMYKNVEVPIPVSINKPRAQTPRWAAADPRITADTVRLLMPKYYGMVKCLDDNIGRILDTLRKNKQIDNTIIVFTSDHGDLCGEHGRLNKGVPYEGSARIPFLMVCPGKIPAGTVVDEALSCVDFMPTLFALTGDKLPKGVQGRDASTLFRGKGDNWDDVAFLRSTSNGQPWLAAVTDRYKLVYSSLGQPWLFDLKTDPNELQNAFGKPESKPIIRELTKRLANYAKRNSDPYAGNKQIQADMAQALGQAP
;
A
#
# COMPACT_ATOMS: atom_id res chain seq x y z
N MET A 1 -88.09 -26.57 -38.70
CA MET A 1 -86.68 -26.38 -38.90
C MET A 1 -86.06 -26.11 -37.53
N SER A 2 -85.44 -27.12 -36.97
CA SER A 2 -85.04 -27.18 -35.58
C SER A 2 -83.64 -26.60 -35.41
N GLN A 3 -83.53 -25.67 -34.45
CA GLN A 3 -82.24 -25.21 -33.93
C GLN A 3 -81.82 -26.11 -32.76
N LEU A 4 -80.67 -26.77 -32.87
CA LEU A 4 -80.05 -27.51 -31.80
C LEU A 4 -79.26 -26.53 -30.88
N LYS A 5 -79.66 -26.44 -29.62
CA LYS A 5 -78.92 -25.80 -28.55
C LYS A 5 -77.91 -26.79 -27.97
N LEU A 6 -76.62 -26.48 -28.02
CA LEU A 6 -75.55 -27.18 -27.30
C LEU A 6 -75.55 -26.81 -25.84
N PRO A 7 -75.21 -27.73 -24.91
CA PRO A 7 -75.29 -27.45 -23.45
C PRO A 7 -74.13 -26.59 -22.93
N GLN A 8 -74.45 -25.63 -22.05
CA GLN A 8 -73.53 -24.67 -21.44
C GLN A 8 -72.52 -25.26 -20.43
N HIS A 9 -72.46 -26.58 -20.24
CA HIS A 9 -71.62 -27.17 -19.21
C HIS A 9 -70.16 -27.48 -19.56
N CYS A 10 -69.77 -27.39 -20.85
CA CYS A 10 -68.36 -27.69 -21.25
C CYS A 10 -67.40 -26.49 -21.22
N GLN A 11 -67.90 -25.24 -21.11
CA GLN A 11 -67.03 -24.06 -21.09
C GLN A 11 -66.43 -23.73 -19.70
N ALA A 12 -67.03 -24.19 -18.60
CA ALA A 12 -66.54 -23.89 -17.24
C ALA A 12 -65.36 -24.74 -16.79
N LEU A 13 -65.17 -25.93 -17.32
CA LEU A 13 -64.06 -26.87 -16.96
C LEU A 13 -62.72 -26.50 -17.61
N GLY A 14 -62.71 -25.89 -18.81
CA GLY A 14 -61.51 -25.47 -19.53
C GLY A 14 -60.82 -24.24 -18.88
N GLN A 15 -61.60 -23.31 -18.33
CA GLN A 15 -61.05 -22.10 -17.71
C GLN A 15 -60.43 -22.39 -16.31
N ALA A 16 -60.99 -23.33 -15.54
CA ALA A 16 -60.47 -23.67 -14.22
C ALA A 16 -59.11 -24.44 -14.30
N ALA A 17 -58.89 -25.24 -15.34
CA ALA A 17 -57.64 -25.96 -15.56
C ALA A 17 -56.49 -25.02 -15.99
N GLY A 18 -56.78 -24.04 -16.89
CA GLY A 18 -55.86 -23.03 -17.33
C GLY A 18 -55.38 -22.10 -16.18
N PHE A 19 -56.31 -21.69 -15.33
CA PHE A 19 -55.99 -20.87 -14.16
C PHE A 19 -55.16 -21.55 -13.09
N ARG A 20 -55.34 -22.86 -12.88
CA ARG A 20 -54.50 -23.66 -11.95
C ARG A 20 -53.11 -23.93 -12.51
N ALA A 21 -52.98 -24.16 -13.83
CA ALA A 21 -51.68 -24.32 -14.49
C ALA A 21 -50.88 -23.02 -14.48
N MET A 22 -51.52 -21.87 -14.77
CA MET A 22 -50.90 -20.55 -14.75
C MET A 22 -50.46 -20.12 -13.33
N LYS A 23 -51.29 -20.40 -12.28
CA LYS A 23 -50.88 -20.19 -10.88
C LYS A 23 -49.69 -21.05 -10.48
N LYS A 24 -49.63 -22.31 -10.87
CA LYS A 24 -48.46 -23.18 -10.60
C LYS A 24 -47.21 -22.69 -11.32
N LEU A 25 -47.33 -22.22 -12.59
CA LEU A 25 -46.22 -21.70 -13.37
C LEU A 25 -45.68 -20.36 -12.75
N LEU A 26 -46.58 -19.47 -12.34
CA LEU A 26 -46.19 -18.23 -11.60
C LEU A 26 -45.53 -18.53 -10.26
N THR A 27 -46.03 -19.51 -9.51
CA THR A 27 -45.44 -19.88 -8.22
C THR A 27 -44.06 -20.51 -8.37
N VAL A 28 -43.83 -21.33 -9.41
CA VAL A 28 -42.50 -21.89 -9.73
C VAL A 28 -41.55 -20.79 -10.21
N LEU A 29 -42.00 -19.86 -11.05
CA LEU A 29 -41.21 -18.69 -11.51
C LEU A 29 -40.88 -17.73 -10.35
N LEU A 30 -41.81 -17.48 -9.41
CA LEU A 30 -41.52 -16.70 -8.20
C LEU A 30 -40.53 -17.42 -7.24
N LEU A 31 -40.64 -18.73 -7.08
CA LEU A 31 -39.73 -19.51 -6.25
C LEU A 31 -38.32 -19.63 -6.86
N THR A 32 -38.20 -19.69 -8.19
CA THR A 32 -36.89 -19.64 -8.88
C THR A 32 -36.32 -18.23 -8.87
N ALA A 33 -37.11 -17.17 -8.99
CA ALA A 33 -36.67 -15.78 -8.86
C ALA A 33 -36.24 -15.42 -7.41
N LEU A 34 -36.96 -15.92 -6.40
CA LEU A 34 -36.60 -15.78 -4.98
C LEU A 34 -35.38 -16.66 -4.61
N GLY A 35 -35.17 -17.79 -5.27
CA GLY A 35 -33.99 -18.65 -5.07
C GLY A 35 -32.71 -18.05 -5.66
N GLN A 36 -32.78 -17.17 -6.66
CA GLN A 36 -31.64 -16.43 -7.18
C GLN A 36 -31.30 -15.16 -6.38
N ALA A 37 -32.18 -14.67 -5.52
CA ALA A 37 -32.01 -13.41 -4.79
C ALA A 37 -31.18 -13.52 -3.50
N PHE A 38 -30.81 -14.72 -3.04
CA PHE A 38 -30.05 -14.92 -1.80
C PHE A 38 -28.96 -15.99 -1.89
N ALA A 39 -28.23 -16.06 -2.98
CA ALA A 39 -26.89 -16.60 -2.88
C ALA A 39 -26.06 -15.54 -2.14
N ALA A 40 -25.95 -15.67 -0.83
CA ALA A 40 -25.06 -14.82 -0.02
C ALA A 40 -23.68 -14.85 -0.68
N THR A 41 -23.29 -13.73 -1.27
CA THR A 41 -21.99 -13.62 -1.96
C THR A 41 -20.91 -13.98 -0.95
N LYS A 42 -20.14 -15.01 -1.27
CA LYS A 42 -19.05 -15.47 -0.39
C LYS A 42 -18.15 -14.27 -0.08
N PRO A 43 -17.86 -13.97 1.20
CA PRO A 43 -17.02 -12.84 1.54
C PRO A 43 -15.62 -13.02 0.93
N TYR A 44 -15.05 -11.95 0.39
CA TYR A 44 -13.70 -11.96 -0.15
C TYR A 44 -12.68 -12.27 0.93
N ASN A 45 -11.69 -13.09 0.64
CA ASN A 45 -10.45 -13.07 1.40
C ASN A 45 -9.70 -11.76 1.15
N VAL A 46 -8.87 -11.35 2.10
CA VAL A 46 -8.01 -10.17 1.97
C VAL A 46 -6.55 -10.58 2.20
N LEU A 47 -5.71 -10.36 1.21
CA LEU A 47 -4.26 -10.57 1.28
C LEU A 47 -3.56 -9.25 1.01
N VAL A 48 -2.86 -8.71 2.02
CA VAL A 48 -2.01 -7.53 1.88
C VAL A 48 -0.55 -7.95 1.88
N ILE A 49 0.16 -7.61 0.81
CA ILE A 49 1.59 -7.85 0.62
C ILE A 49 2.30 -6.50 0.71
N GLN A 50 3.04 -6.27 1.77
CA GLN A 50 3.81 -5.05 1.97
C GLN A 50 5.30 -5.35 1.95
N THR A 51 6.06 -4.57 1.20
CA THR A 51 7.52 -4.53 1.21
C THR A 51 8.02 -3.35 2.05
N ASP A 52 9.31 -3.30 2.35
CA ASP A 52 9.96 -2.25 3.13
C ASP A 52 10.99 -1.54 2.26
N GLU A 53 10.87 -0.21 2.12
CA GLU A 53 11.83 0.61 1.38
C GLU A 53 11.95 0.25 -0.11
N HIS A 54 10.80 0.09 -0.79
CA HIS A 54 10.75 -0.38 -2.17
C HIS A 54 10.61 0.76 -3.19
N HIS A 55 11.65 1.00 -3.96
CA HIS A 55 11.63 1.98 -5.05
C HIS A 55 10.75 1.50 -6.21
N PHE A 56 9.66 2.21 -6.50
CA PHE A 56 8.62 1.79 -7.45
C PHE A 56 9.16 1.53 -8.87
N LYS A 57 10.16 2.32 -9.35
CA LYS A 57 10.77 2.15 -10.68
C LYS A 57 11.53 0.82 -10.87
N THR A 58 11.63 -0.03 -9.86
CA THR A 58 12.24 -1.37 -10.01
C THR A 58 11.25 -2.43 -10.50
N LEU A 59 9.97 -2.11 -10.54
CA LEU A 59 8.88 -3.00 -10.95
C LEU A 59 8.52 -2.80 -12.43
N GLY A 60 8.28 -3.89 -13.16
CA GLY A 60 7.91 -3.85 -14.59
C GLY A 60 6.66 -3.01 -14.84
N CYS A 61 5.60 -3.18 -14.03
CA CYS A 61 4.36 -2.41 -14.12
C CYS A 61 4.51 -0.91 -13.85
N TYR A 62 5.64 -0.46 -13.31
CA TYR A 62 6.01 0.96 -13.16
C TYR A 62 7.15 1.38 -14.11
N GLY A 63 7.38 0.60 -15.17
CA GLY A 63 8.38 0.93 -16.21
C GLY A 63 9.81 0.46 -15.91
N GLY A 64 10.03 -0.32 -14.85
CA GLY A 64 11.30 -0.97 -14.54
C GLY A 64 11.71 -1.96 -15.64
N LYS A 65 12.98 -1.87 -16.10
CA LYS A 65 13.46 -2.69 -17.21
C LYS A 65 14.54 -3.71 -16.81
N ILE A 66 15.08 -3.63 -15.59
CA ILE A 66 16.22 -4.43 -15.16
C ILE A 66 15.74 -5.71 -14.46
N VAL A 67 14.83 -5.56 -13.49
CA VAL A 67 14.29 -6.70 -12.76
C VAL A 67 13.02 -7.18 -13.44
N SER A 68 13.02 -8.47 -13.84
CA SER A 68 11.79 -9.11 -14.30
C SER A 68 10.90 -9.42 -13.10
N THR A 69 9.72 -8.81 -13.04
CA THR A 69 8.76 -8.93 -11.94
C THR A 69 7.39 -9.48 -12.38
N PRO A 70 7.34 -10.63 -13.11
CA PRO A 70 6.12 -11.12 -13.75
C PRO A 70 4.98 -11.41 -12.76
N ASN A 71 5.29 -11.75 -11.52
CA ASN A 71 4.29 -12.09 -10.51
C ASN A 71 3.65 -10.85 -9.88
N ILE A 72 4.45 -9.81 -9.61
CA ILE A 72 3.95 -8.51 -9.17
C ILE A 72 3.19 -7.84 -10.34
N ASP A 73 3.74 -7.90 -11.55
CA ASP A 73 3.09 -7.36 -12.76
C ASP A 73 1.77 -8.09 -13.08
N TRP A 74 1.63 -9.36 -12.69
CA TRP A 74 0.36 -10.08 -12.79
C TRP A 74 -0.73 -9.40 -11.94
N ILE A 75 -0.39 -8.90 -10.73
CA ILE A 75 -1.36 -8.18 -9.87
C ILE A 75 -1.83 -6.91 -10.58
N ALA A 76 -0.91 -6.14 -11.17
CA ALA A 76 -1.24 -4.94 -11.96
C ALA A 76 -2.14 -5.28 -13.16
N LYS A 77 -1.76 -6.30 -13.94
CA LYS A 77 -2.47 -6.71 -15.15
C LYS A 77 -3.89 -7.23 -14.86
N ASN A 78 -4.11 -7.89 -13.73
CA ASN A 78 -5.41 -8.49 -13.37
C ASN A 78 -6.23 -7.64 -12.39
N GLY A 79 -5.76 -6.45 -12.07
CA GLY A 79 -6.40 -5.49 -11.17
C GLY A 79 -6.14 -4.06 -11.60
N ALA A 80 -5.84 -3.20 -10.65
CA ALA A 80 -5.53 -1.80 -10.87
C ALA A 80 -4.12 -1.44 -10.39
N THR A 81 -3.52 -0.46 -11.08
CA THR A 81 -2.27 0.20 -10.71
C THR A 81 -2.56 1.65 -10.35
N ALA A 82 -2.26 2.07 -9.11
CA ALA A 82 -2.25 3.48 -8.76
C ALA A 82 -0.85 4.05 -9.08
N THR A 83 -0.78 4.94 -10.04
CA THR A 83 0.49 5.51 -10.50
C THR A 83 1.02 6.61 -9.57
N SER A 84 0.13 7.23 -8.78
CA SER A 84 0.43 8.34 -7.86
C SER A 84 -0.03 8.00 -6.43
N PHE A 85 0.54 6.94 -5.84
CA PHE A 85 0.23 6.53 -4.46
C PHE A 85 1.39 6.86 -3.52
N TYR A 86 1.08 7.49 -2.38
CA TYR A 86 2.09 8.09 -1.52
C TYR A 86 2.06 7.62 -0.06
N ALA A 87 3.24 7.46 0.53
CA ALA A 87 3.42 7.38 1.97
C ALA A 87 3.15 8.76 2.60
N THR A 88 2.17 8.88 3.47
CA THR A 88 1.81 10.15 4.15
C THR A 88 2.96 10.76 4.93
N THR A 89 3.83 9.93 5.48
CA THR A 89 5.15 10.26 5.98
C THR A 89 6.09 9.17 5.49
N PRO A 90 7.08 9.47 4.64
CA PRO A 90 7.92 8.45 4.02
C PRO A 90 8.97 7.89 4.99
N VAL A 91 8.49 7.26 6.08
CA VAL A 91 9.25 6.58 7.14
C VAL A 91 8.40 5.42 7.67
N CYS A 92 9.04 4.32 8.06
CA CYS A 92 8.38 3.04 8.33
C CYS A 92 7.15 3.13 9.23
N SER A 93 7.32 3.48 10.53
CA SER A 93 6.20 3.41 11.49
C SER A 93 5.04 4.36 11.15
N PRO A 94 5.26 5.65 10.81
CA PRO A 94 4.17 6.55 10.45
C PRO A 94 3.38 6.09 9.22
N SER A 95 4.06 5.65 8.16
CA SER A 95 3.41 5.15 6.95
C SER A 95 2.60 3.88 7.23
N ARG A 96 3.17 2.93 7.99
CA ARG A 96 2.48 1.70 8.40
C ARG A 96 1.24 1.99 9.24
N ALA A 97 1.34 2.94 10.20
CA ALA A 97 0.20 3.37 11.00
C ALA A 97 -0.92 3.96 10.14
N ALA A 98 -0.57 4.79 9.16
CA ALA A 98 -1.53 5.36 8.24
C ALA A 98 -2.24 4.30 7.39
N LEU A 99 -1.50 3.33 6.85
CA LEU A 99 -2.06 2.24 6.04
C LEU A 99 -3.04 1.38 6.85
N VAL A 100 -2.67 0.95 8.05
CA VAL A 100 -3.50 0.01 8.82
C VAL A 100 -4.71 0.64 9.48
N SER A 101 -4.72 1.97 9.67
CA SER A 101 -5.76 2.70 10.40
C SER A 101 -6.61 3.66 9.57
N GLY A 102 -6.16 4.05 8.37
CA GLY A 102 -6.80 5.09 7.57
C GLY A 102 -6.71 6.48 8.21
N ARG A 103 -5.74 6.71 9.13
CA ARG A 103 -5.54 7.99 9.82
C ARG A 103 -4.16 8.55 9.53
N TYR A 104 -4.07 9.86 9.44
CA TYR A 104 -2.78 10.53 9.33
C TYR A 104 -1.91 10.30 10.58
N PRO A 105 -0.57 10.28 10.46
CA PRO A 105 0.33 9.95 11.55
C PRO A 105 0.10 10.75 12.84
N GLN A 106 -0.20 12.05 12.74
CA GLN A 106 -0.48 12.90 13.91
C GLN A 106 -1.77 12.51 14.65
N ALA A 107 -2.67 11.79 14.02
CA ALA A 107 -3.90 11.28 14.64
C ALA A 107 -3.77 9.82 15.14
N THR A 108 -2.56 9.22 15.06
CA THR A 108 -2.28 7.83 15.49
C THR A 108 -1.28 7.72 16.63
N PRO A 109 -0.84 8.72 17.25
CA PRO A 109 0.41 9.26 17.79
C PRO A 109 1.72 8.81 17.11
N VAL A 110 1.69 7.96 16.11
CA VAL A 110 2.90 7.42 15.44
C VAL A 110 3.48 8.45 14.46
N THR A 111 4.02 9.53 14.97
CA THR A 111 4.62 10.61 14.19
C THR A 111 6.08 10.37 13.82
N ASN A 112 6.69 9.31 14.38
CA ASN A 112 8.06 8.87 14.12
C ASN A 112 8.18 7.36 14.34
N ASN A 113 9.37 6.80 14.00
CA ASN A 113 9.69 5.41 14.28
C ASN A 113 9.72 5.12 15.79
N ASN A 114 9.37 3.88 16.14
CA ASN A 114 9.43 3.33 17.49
C ASN A 114 8.42 3.95 18.50
N ILE A 115 7.44 4.67 18.01
CA ILE A 115 6.27 5.09 18.77
C ILE A 115 5.19 4.02 18.61
N PRO A 116 4.58 3.51 19.67
CA PRO A 116 3.52 2.51 19.57
C PRO A 116 2.23 3.11 19.00
N LEU A 117 1.47 2.29 18.30
CA LEU A 117 0.14 2.66 17.82
C LEU A 117 -0.80 2.86 19.02
N GLY A 118 -1.53 3.96 19.06
CA GLY A 118 -2.47 4.28 20.13
C GLY A 118 -3.46 3.14 20.40
N ASP A 119 -3.85 2.96 21.66
CA ASP A 119 -4.70 1.83 22.07
C ASP A 119 -6.13 1.95 21.55
N ASP A 120 -6.59 3.17 21.28
CA ASP A 120 -7.89 3.50 20.69
C ASP A 120 -7.94 3.32 19.16
N ILE A 121 -6.79 3.08 18.52
CA ILE A 121 -6.70 2.96 17.07
C ILE A 121 -7.14 1.57 16.62
N VAL A 122 -8.22 1.56 15.84
CA VAL A 122 -8.78 0.35 15.23
C VAL A 122 -8.16 0.13 13.86
N THR A 123 -7.56 -1.04 13.63
CA THR A 123 -6.99 -1.42 12.33
C THR A 123 -8.03 -2.05 11.42
N PHE A 124 -7.74 -2.12 10.11
CA PHE A 124 -8.61 -2.83 9.17
C PHE A 124 -8.76 -4.32 9.54
N ALA A 125 -7.70 -4.94 10.05
CA ALA A 125 -7.74 -6.33 10.50
C ALA A 125 -8.65 -6.54 11.70
N GLU A 126 -8.70 -5.59 12.63
CA GLU A 126 -9.62 -5.67 13.78
C GLU A 126 -11.09 -5.64 13.35
N VAL A 127 -11.45 -4.81 12.36
CA VAL A 127 -12.81 -4.77 11.82
C VAL A 127 -13.18 -6.11 11.17
N LEU A 128 -12.28 -6.66 10.32
CA LEU A 128 -12.51 -7.95 9.66
C LEU A 128 -12.55 -9.12 10.66
N ARG A 129 -11.69 -9.09 11.70
CA ARG A 129 -11.74 -10.06 12.80
C ARG A 129 -13.10 -10.09 13.49
N ARG A 130 -13.66 -8.92 13.82
CA ARG A 130 -15.00 -8.80 14.43
C ARG A 130 -16.11 -9.35 13.55
N LYS A 131 -15.87 -9.45 12.24
CA LYS A 131 -16.78 -10.08 11.26
C LYS A 131 -16.58 -11.59 11.08
N GLY A 132 -15.72 -12.19 11.88
CA GLY A 132 -15.48 -13.64 11.84
C GLY A 132 -14.43 -14.08 10.82
N TYR A 133 -13.61 -13.17 10.28
CA TYR A 133 -12.46 -13.54 9.47
C TYR A 133 -11.38 -14.19 10.34
N ASN A 134 -10.75 -15.24 9.81
CA ASN A 134 -9.47 -15.70 10.35
C ASN A 134 -8.39 -14.70 9.96
N THR A 135 -7.77 -14.07 10.95
CA THR A 135 -6.80 -12.99 10.70
C THR A 135 -5.39 -13.42 11.08
N GLY A 136 -4.40 -13.02 10.28
CA GLY A 136 -3.01 -13.36 10.57
C GLY A 136 -2.02 -12.35 10.00
N TYR A 137 -0.80 -12.36 10.55
CA TYR A 137 0.29 -11.50 10.16
C TYR A 137 1.63 -12.23 10.20
N SER A 138 2.49 -11.94 9.24
CA SER A 138 3.90 -12.31 9.30
C SER A 138 4.80 -11.18 8.83
N GLY A 139 5.97 -11.06 9.46
CA GLY A 139 6.97 -10.05 9.09
C GLY A 139 7.01 -8.84 10.00
N LYS A 140 7.54 -7.73 9.49
CA LYS A 140 7.82 -6.51 10.24
C LYS A 140 6.54 -5.72 10.52
N TRP A 141 6.24 -5.49 11.81
CA TRP A 141 5.11 -4.66 12.25
C TRP A 141 5.49 -3.19 12.47
N HIS A 142 6.46 -2.95 13.32
CA HIS A 142 7.05 -1.65 13.66
C HIS A 142 6.07 -0.63 14.30
N LEU A 143 5.02 -1.10 14.97
CA LEU A 143 4.00 -0.26 15.63
C LEU A 143 3.76 -0.67 17.10
N ASP A 144 4.75 -1.33 17.76
CA ASP A 144 4.67 -1.76 19.16
C ASP A 144 5.88 -1.23 20.00
N GLY A 145 6.32 -0.01 19.72
CA GLY A 145 7.37 0.67 20.47
C GLY A 145 8.78 0.14 20.19
N LEU A 146 9.59 0.00 21.24
CA LEU A 146 11.05 -0.18 21.14
C LEU A 146 11.53 -1.63 21.00
N GLY A 147 10.67 -2.62 21.21
CA GLY A 147 11.06 -4.04 21.20
C GLY A 147 11.71 -4.49 19.88
N LYS A 148 12.82 -5.28 19.97
CA LYS A 148 13.61 -5.70 18.82
C LYS A 148 14.29 -7.07 19.06
N PRO A 149 13.95 -8.12 18.31
CA PRO A 149 12.88 -8.24 17.29
C PRO A 149 11.47 -8.17 17.89
N GLN A 150 11.26 -8.61 19.12
CA GLN A 150 9.94 -8.72 19.78
C GLN A 150 8.92 -9.47 18.91
N TRP A 151 9.01 -10.78 18.92
CA TRP A 151 8.06 -11.66 18.25
C TRP A 151 6.73 -11.72 18.99
N ALA A 152 5.66 -11.88 18.21
CA ALA A 152 4.31 -12.04 18.72
C ALA A 152 3.94 -10.97 19.78
N PRO A 153 3.86 -9.68 19.42
CA PRO A 153 3.47 -8.61 20.34
C PRO A 153 2.23 -8.99 21.13
N LYS A 154 2.18 -8.63 22.42
CA LYS A 154 1.06 -8.96 23.31
C LYS A 154 -0.27 -8.41 22.80
N ARG A 155 -0.27 -7.17 22.31
CA ARG A 155 -1.40 -6.58 21.57
C ARG A 155 -1.37 -7.13 20.14
N LYS A 156 -2.45 -7.79 19.72
CA LYS A 156 -2.52 -8.47 18.41
C LYS A 156 -2.94 -7.56 17.25
N PHE A 157 -3.40 -6.35 17.52
CA PHE A 157 -3.81 -5.36 16.51
C PHE A 157 -4.85 -5.88 15.49
N GLY A 158 -5.69 -6.83 15.91
CA GLY A 158 -6.66 -7.49 15.06
C GLY A 158 -6.16 -8.72 14.31
N PHE A 159 -4.87 -9.04 14.37
CA PHE A 159 -4.27 -10.23 13.77
C PHE A 159 -4.15 -11.36 14.81
N GLU A 160 -5.13 -12.28 14.86
CA GLU A 160 -5.18 -13.35 15.87
C GLU A 160 -3.98 -14.29 15.78
N ASP A 161 -3.56 -14.66 14.58
CA ASP A 161 -2.30 -15.37 14.34
C ASP A 161 -1.17 -14.38 14.08
N ASN A 162 -0.59 -13.84 15.15
CA ASN A 162 0.56 -12.93 15.10
C ASN A 162 1.90 -13.61 15.46
N ARG A 163 1.96 -14.94 15.50
CA ARG A 163 3.16 -15.69 15.91
C ARG A 163 4.41 -15.34 15.13
N PHE A 164 4.25 -14.95 13.87
CA PHE A 164 5.32 -14.60 12.95
C PHE A 164 5.44 -13.09 12.72
N MET A 165 4.72 -12.29 13.50
CA MET A 165 4.88 -10.84 13.56
C MET A 165 6.08 -10.52 14.44
N PHE A 166 7.02 -9.72 13.93
CA PHE A 166 8.09 -9.13 14.74
C PHE A 166 8.02 -7.60 14.68
N ASN A 167 8.33 -6.96 15.78
CA ASN A 167 8.15 -5.51 15.86
C ASN A 167 9.17 -4.77 15.00
N ARG A 168 10.48 -4.99 15.18
CA ARG A 168 11.54 -4.18 14.55
C ARG A 168 12.65 -5.00 13.95
N GLY A 169 13.28 -4.42 12.93
CA GLY A 169 14.51 -4.93 12.31
C GLY A 169 14.31 -5.35 10.86
N HIS A 170 15.45 -5.43 10.14
CA HIS A 170 15.52 -5.84 8.73
C HIS A 170 16.32 -7.15 8.65
N TRP A 171 15.79 -8.15 9.33
CA TRP A 171 16.43 -9.44 9.52
C TRP A 171 16.51 -10.20 8.20
N LYS A 172 17.65 -10.86 7.96
CA LYS A 172 17.89 -11.61 6.72
C LYS A 172 17.83 -13.13 6.90
N LYS A 173 17.85 -13.64 8.15
CA LYS A 173 17.80 -15.08 8.42
C LYS A 173 16.91 -15.38 9.61
N PHE A 174 15.99 -16.31 9.40
CA PHE A 174 15.07 -16.79 10.43
C PHE A 174 15.19 -18.31 10.60
N ALA A 175 14.86 -18.77 11.80
CA ALA A 175 14.68 -20.18 12.12
C ALA A 175 13.49 -20.37 13.06
N PHE A 176 13.08 -21.62 13.21
CA PHE A 176 12.07 -22.05 14.15
C PHE A 176 12.73 -22.92 15.23
N SER A 177 12.35 -22.72 16.48
CA SER A 177 12.80 -23.53 17.61
C SER A 177 11.58 -23.99 18.43
N LYS A 178 11.80 -24.83 19.45
CA LYS A 178 10.73 -25.20 20.40
C LYS A 178 10.12 -23.99 21.10
N ALA A 179 10.87 -22.90 21.27
CA ALA A 179 10.41 -21.63 21.84
C ALA A 179 9.72 -20.68 20.82
N GLY A 180 9.59 -21.10 19.56
CA GLY A 180 8.99 -20.30 18.48
C GLY A 180 9.99 -19.72 17.49
N PRO A 181 9.58 -18.73 16.67
CA PRO A 181 10.43 -18.12 15.67
C PRO A 181 11.58 -17.31 16.30
N ARG A 182 12.70 -17.30 15.64
CA ARG A 182 13.89 -16.52 16.06
C ARG A 182 14.63 -15.94 14.88
N VAL A 183 15.37 -14.84 15.11
CA VAL A 183 16.44 -14.40 14.22
C VAL A 183 17.61 -15.37 14.36
N ASP A 184 18.05 -15.96 13.25
CA ASP A 184 19.11 -16.99 13.26
C ASP A 184 20.49 -16.47 12.82
N SER A 185 20.55 -15.21 12.38
CA SER A 185 21.81 -14.51 12.15
C SER A 185 22.31 -13.87 13.43
N ARG A 186 23.58 -14.09 13.74
CA ARG A 186 24.22 -13.62 14.97
C ARG A 186 25.52 -12.84 14.68
N ASN A 187 25.73 -11.79 15.44
CA ASN A 187 27.03 -11.10 15.46
C ASN A 187 28.08 -11.85 16.33
N LYS A 188 29.30 -11.34 16.37
CA LYS A 188 30.40 -11.94 17.17
C LYS A 188 30.09 -12.02 18.68
N ARG A 189 29.13 -11.26 19.19
CA ARG A 189 28.68 -11.25 20.59
C ARG A 189 27.46 -12.11 20.83
N GLY A 190 27.01 -12.90 19.82
CA GLY A 190 25.83 -13.76 19.92
C GLY A 190 24.49 -13.03 19.83
N ALA A 191 24.46 -11.71 19.68
CA ALA A 191 23.20 -10.95 19.52
C ALA A 191 22.65 -11.07 18.09
N PRO A 192 21.31 -10.93 17.89
CA PRO A 192 20.71 -10.89 16.56
C PRO A 192 21.37 -9.88 15.62
N ASP A 193 21.61 -10.29 14.37
CA ASP A 193 22.28 -9.49 13.34
C ASP A 193 21.48 -9.49 12.03
N TYR A 194 21.83 -8.57 11.13
CA TYR A 194 21.22 -8.44 9.78
C TYR A 194 21.99 -9.16 8.69
N LYS A 195 23.02 -9.94 9.02
CA LYS A 195 23.81 -10.71 8.06
C LYS A 195 23.06 -11.93 7.55
N LEU A 196 23.46 -12.39 6.37
CA LEU A 196 22.92 -13.63 5.79
C LEU A 196 23.34 -14.87 6.56
N ASN A 197 24.61 -14.97 7.00
CA ASN A 197 25.18 -16.13 7.71
C ASN A 197 24.81 -17.46 7.05
N GLY A 198 25.00 -17.57 5.72
CA GLY A 198 24.69 -18.78 4.97
C GLY A 198 23.18 -19.07 4.82
N ALA A 199 22.33 -18.04 4.85
CA ALA A 199 20.90 -18.21 4.61
C ALA A 199 20.63 -18.82 3.24
N ASP A 200 19.70 -19.78 3.21
CA ASP A 200 19.20 -20.52 2.06
C ASP A 200 17.71 -20.27 1.82
N GLU A 201 17.09 -21.00 0.91
CA GLU A 201 15.66 -20.91 0.59
C GLU A 201 14.70 -21.31 1.73
N HIS A 202 15.22 -21.95 2.80
CA HIS A 202 14.43 -22.33 3.95
C HIS A 202 14.53 -21.32 5.10
N THR A 203 15.62 -20.57 5.14
CA THR A 203 16.01 -19.69 6.25
C THR A 203 16.07 -18.22 5.89
N PHE A 204 16.21 -17.87 4.60
CA PHE A 204 16.19 -16.47 4.17
C PHE A 204 14.84 -15.82 4.46
N ALA A 205 14.85 -14.63 5.03
CA ALA A 205 13.65 -14.00 5.61
C ALA A 205 12.48 -13.91 4.63
N THR A 206 12.73 -13.51 3.38
CA THR A 206 11.68 -13.39 2.35
C THR A 206 11.05 -14.74 2.04
N ASP A 207 11.85 -15.80 1.81
CA ASP A 207 11.32 -17.16 1.55
C ASP A 207 10.58 -17.71 2.78
N TRP A 208 11.14 -17.49 3.96
CA TRP A 208 10.56 -17.96 5.21
C TRP A 208 9.20 -17.34 5.49
N LEU A 209 9.04 -16.02 5.29
CA LEU A 209 7.78 -15.31 5.46
C LEU A 209 6.75 -15.69 4.40
N ALA A 210 7.17 -15.88 3.15
CA ALA A 210 6.30 -16.40 2.09
C ALA A 210 5.77 -17.80 2.45
N LYS A 211 6.63 -18.69 2.98
CA LYS A 211 6.20 -20.02 3.47
C LYS A 211 5.16 -19.90 4.59
N ARG A 212 5.32 -18.98 5.55
CA ARG A 212 4.32 -18.78 6.63
C ARG A 212 3.00 -18.28 6.08
N THR A 213 3.04 -17.39 5.06
CA THR A 213 1.85 -16.93 4.34
C THR A 213 1.13 -18.09 3.65
N ILE A 214 1.87 -18.94 2.93
CA ILE A 214 1.35 -20.13 2.25
C ILE A 214 0.71 -21.11 3.26
N ASP A 215 1.37 -21.36 4.39
CA ASP A 215 0.85 -22.23 5.45
C ASP A 215 -0.48 -21.70 6.01
N PHE A 216 -0.57 -20.38 6.21
CA PHE A 216 -1.81 -19.72 6.68
C PHE A 216 -2.94 -19.84 5.65
N ILE A 217 -2.67 -19.57 4.37
CA ILE A 217 -3.65 -19.70 3.29
C ILE A 217 -4.19 -21.13 3.22
N ASN A 218 -3.30 -22.14 3.26
CA ASN A 218 -3.69 -23.55 3.22
C ASN A 218 -4.55 -23.95 4.42
N LYS A 219 -4.21 -23.50 5.63
CA LYS A 219 -4.98 -23.75 6.85
C LYS A 219 -6.39 -23.15 6.80
N ASN A 220 -6.56 -22.07 6.05
CA ASN A 220 -7.83 -21.33 5.94
C ASN A 220 -8.58 -21.59 4.62
N LYS A 221 -8.28 -22.71 3.94
CA LYS A 221 -9.02 -23.13 2.76
C LYS A 221 -10.51 -23.30 3.09
N GLY A 222 -11.38 -22.60 2.34
CA GLY A 222 -12.83 -22.63 2.52
C GLY A 222 -13.38 -21.71 3.62
N LYS A 223 -12.53 -20.97 4.35
CA LYS A 223 -12.94 -19.98 5.37
C LYS A 223 -12.47 -18.58 4.94
N PRO A 224 -13.24 -17.52 5.23
CA PRO A 224 -12.78 -16.16 4.96
C PRO A 224 -11.56 -15.84 5.82
N PHE A 225 -10.55 -15.24 5.19
CA PHE A 225 -9.35 -14.82 5.89
C PHE A 225 -8.93 -13.40 5.52
N CYS A 226 -8.24 -12.75 6.47
CA CYS A 226 -7.48 -11.53 6.25
C CYS A 226 -6.04 -11.77 6.70
N TYR A 227 -5.11 -11.67 5.79
CA TYR A 227 -3.70 -11.87 6.08
C TYR A 227 -2.84 -10.73 5.54
N MET A 228 -1.89 -10.30 6.35
CA MET A 228 -0.87 -9.34 5.92
C MET A 228 0.51 -9.95 6.07
N VAL A 229 1.27 -9.99 4.98
CA VAL A 229 2.70 -10.28 5.00
C VAL A 229 3.48 -8.98 4.77
N SER A 230 4.43 -8.70 5.66
CA SER A 230 5.29 -7.53 5.57
C SER A 230 6.75 -7.95 5.50
N PHE A 231 7.26 -8.01 4.27
CA PHE A 231 8.64 -8.37 4.00
C PHE A 231 9.59 -7.25 4.45
N PRO A 232 10.71 -7.57 5.13
CA PRO A 232 11.74 -6.58 5.45
C PRO A 232 12.58 -6.17 4.23
N ASP A 233 12.53 -6.93 3.12
CA ASP A 233 13.17 -6.60 1.86
C ASP A 233 12.29 -5.64 1.02
N PRO A 234 12.88 -4.85 0.12
CA PRO A 234 14.32 -4.72 -0.18
C PRO A 234 15.10 -3.73 0.70
N HIS A 235 14.63 -3.40 1.93
CA HIS A 235 15.37 -2.53 2.86
C HIS A 235 16.78 -3.05 3.15
N GLY A 236 17.73 -2.16 3.22
CA GLY A 236 19.12 -2.50 3.57
C GLY A 236 19.27 -3.27 4.90
N PRO A 237 20.37 -4.02 5.10
CA PRO A 237 21.53 -4.09 4.22
C PRO A 237 21.20 -4.80 2.90
N ASN A 238 21.79 -4.29 1.81
CA ASN A 238 21.57 -4.83 0.46
C ASN A 238 22.29 -6.18 0.32
N THR A 239 21.67 -7.21 0.87
CA THR A 239 22.16 -8.60 0.86
C THR A 239 20.99 -9.55 0.64
N VAL A 240 21.19 -10.54 -0.20
CA VAL A 240 20.22 -11.56 -0.55
C VAL A 240 20.90 -12.92 -0.71
N ARG A 241 20.18 -14.01 -0.52
CA ARG A 241 20.70 -15.37 -0.70
C ARG A 241 21.02 -15.70 -2.15
N LYS A 242 21.78 -16.75 -2.39
CA LYS A 242 21.96 -17.36 -3.71
C LYS A 242 20.64 -17.88 -4.26
N PRO A 243 20.44 -17.83 -5.60
CA PRO A 243 21.34 -17.29 -6.64
C PRO A 243 21.18 -15.77 -6.86
N TYR A 244 20.28 -15.10 -6.15
CA TYR A 244 19.92 -13.68 -6.36
C TYR A 244 21.08 -12.72 -6.04
N ASP A 245 22.02 -13.11 -5.19
CA ASP A 245 23.19 -12.32 -4.75
C ASP A 245 24.15 -11.95 -5.90
N THR A 246 24.14 -12.76 -6.97
CA THR A 246 25.01 -12.58 -8.14
C THR A 246 24.24 -12.40 -9.45
N MET A 247 22.93 -12.55 -9.43
CA MET A 247 22.08 -12.54 -10.63
C MET A 247 22.24 -11.26 -11.46
N TYR A 248 22.42 -10.12 -10.81
CA TYR A 248 22.55 -8.81 -11.45
C TYR A 248 23.97 -8.22 -11.37
N LYS A 249 25.00 -9.02 -11.06
CA LYS A 249 26.38 -8.53 -10.88
C LYS A 249 26.98 -7.82 -12.09
N ASN A 250 26.55 -8.20 -13.29
CA ASN A 250 27.06 -7.70 -14.56
C ASN A 250 26.07 -6.73 -15.25
N VAL A 251 24.99 -6.35 -14.58
CA VAL A 251 24.02 -5.43 -15.18
C VAL A 251 24.59 -4.01 -15.21
N GLU A 252 24.36 -3.29 -16.30
CA GLU A 252 24.62 -1.86 -16.33
C GLU A 252 23.61 -1.15 -15.44
N VAL A 253 24.10 -0.58 -14.33
CA VAL A 253 23.26 0.13 -13.36
C VAL A 253 23.05 1.56 -13.84
N PRO A 254 21.79 1.98 -14.14
CA PRO A 254 21.51 3.36 -14.50
C PRO A 254 21.78 4.28 -13.30
N ILE A 255 22.56 5.32 -13.56
CA ILE A 255 22.87 6.31 -12.53
C ILE A 255 21.82 7.41 -12.59
N PRO A 256 21.17 7.75 -11.48
CA PRO A 256 20.18 8.82 -11.45
C PRO A 256 20.75 10.15 -11.95
N VAL A 257 20.07 10.81 -12.87
CA VAL A 257 20.50 12.13 -13.41
C VAL A 257 20.60 13.20 -12.31
N SER A 258 19.87 13.02 -11.21
CA SER A 258 19.85 13.92 -10.05
C SER A 258 20.99 13.68 -9.05
N ILE A 259 21.86 12.68 -9.26
CA ILE A 259 22.88 12.30 -8.28
C ILE A 259 23.88 13.43 -7.98
N ASN A 260 24.27 14.18 -9.00
CA ASN A 260 25.20 15.31 -8.90
C ASN A 260 24.51 16.67 -9.00
N LYS A 261 23.25 16.77 -8.57
CA LYS A 261 22.50 18.01 -8.59
C LYS A 261 23.25 19.11 -7.82
N PRO A 262 23.48 20.31 -8.41
CA PRO A 262 24.18 21.38 -7.75
C PRO A 262 23.51 21.77 -6.42
N ARG A 263 24.31 22.09 -5.40
CA ARG A 263 23.81 22.50 -4.08
C ARG A 263 22.85 23.67 -4.14
N ALA A 264 23.11 24.64 -5.00
CA ALA A 264 22.23 25.80 -5.22
C ALA A 264 20.83 25.44 -5.75
N GLN A 265 20.71 24.28 -6.40
CA GLN A 265 19.45 23.72 -6.92
C GLN A 265 18.86 22.63 -6.02
N THR A 266 19.43 22.42 -4.84
CA THR A 266 18.97 21.40 -3.90
C THR A 266 18.30 22.07 -2.72
N PRO A 267 17.06 21.66 -2.36
CA PRO A 267 16.38 22.19 -1.18
C PRO A 267 17.13 21.85 0.09
N ARG A 268 17.14 22.77 1.07
CA ARG A 268 17.86 22.59 2.35
C ARG A 268 17.32 21.40 3.17
N TRP A 269 16.05 21.03 3.00
CA TRP A 269 15.46 19.88 3.66
C TRP A 269 15.91 18.52 3.07
N ALA A 270 16.63 18.52 1.94
CA ALA A 270 17.10 17.31 1.26
C ALA A 270 18.56 17.43 0.81
N ALA A 271 19.43 17.97 1.65
CA ALA A 271 20.85 18.06 1.36
C ALA A 271 21.42 16.69 0.94
N ALA A 272 22.20 16.67 -0.17
CA ALA A 272 22.89 15.48 -0.64
C ALA A 272 23.96 15.01 0.38
N ASP A 273 24.17 13.70 0.44
CA ASP A 273 25.29 13.12 1.17
C ASP A 273 26.47 12.96 0.18
N PRO A 274 27.61 13.64 0.39
CA PRO A 274 28.73 13.60 -0.51
C PRO A 274 29.38 12.22 -0.65
N ARG A 275 29.06 11.28 0.24
CA ARG A 275 29.50 9.88 0.16
C ARG A 275 28.70 9.05 -0.84
N ILE A 276 27.54 9.55 -1.29
CA ILE A 276 26.68 8.84 -2.24
C ILE A 276 27.07 9.28 -3.65
N THR A 277 27.85 8.44 -4.30
CA THR A 277 28.38 8.63 -5.65
C THR A 277 27.81 7.60 -6.63
N ALA A 278 28.09 7.76 -7.90
CA ALA A 278 27.75 6.77 -8.92
C ALA A 278 28.32 5.38 -8.59
N ASP A 279 29.52 5.31 -8.02
CA ASP A 279 30.13 4.02 -7.64
C ASP A 279 29.40 3.39 -6.44
N THR A 280 28.92 4.21 -5.47
CA THR A 280 28.04 3.72 -4.41
C THR A 280 26.79 3.06 -4.99
N VAL A 281 26.15 3.70 -5.97
CA VAL A 281 24.95 3.17 -6.64
C VAL A 281 25.28 1.87 -7.39
N ARG A 282 26.36 1.84 -8.17
CA ARG A 282 26.82 0.61 -8.88
C ARG A 282 27.13 -0.55 -7.94
N LEU A 283 27.61 -0.27 -6.74
CA LEU A 283 27.90 -1.28 -5.73
C LEU A 283 26.64 -1.86 -5.07
N LEU A 284 25.66 -1.01 -4.78
CA LEU A 284 24.48 -1.40 -3.99
C LEU A 284 23.35 -1.99 -4.84
N MET A 285 23.08 -1.40 -6.02
CA MET A 285 21.87 -1.72 -6.80
C MET A 285 21.82 -3.17 -7.32
N PRO A 286 22.88 -3.84 -7.73
CA PRO A 286 22.79 -5.23 -8.14
C PRO A 286 22.19 -6.16 -7.08
N LYS A 287 22.52 -5.96 -5.81
CA LYS A 287 21.95 -6.73 -4.69
C LYS A 287 20.54 -6.29 -4.33
N TYR A 288 20.23 -5.00 -4.48
CA TYR A 288 18.87 -4.50 -4.35
C TYR A 288 17.96 -5.16 -5.40
N TYR A 289 18.36 -5.21 -6.65
CA TYR A 289 17.66 -5.91 -7.73
C TYR A 289 17.49 -7.41 -7.42
N GLY A 290 18.49 -8.05 -6.85
CA GLY A 290 18.40 -9.44 -6.39
C GLY A 290 17.34 -9.64 -5.31
N MET A 291 17.22 -8.70 -4.34
CA MET A 291 16.17 -8.73 -3.32
C MET A 291 14.77 -8.56 -3.95
N VAL A 292 14.63 -7.65 -4.90
CA VAL A 292 13.35 -7.43 -5.61
C VAL A 292 12.96 -8.68 -6.41
N LYS A 293 13.91 -9.34 -7.09
CA LYS A 293 13.63 -10.59 -7.80
C LYS A 293 13.22 -11.71 -6.85
N CYS A 294 13.90 -11.85 -5.72
CA CYS A 294 13.53 -12.83 -4.69
C CYS A 294 12.13 -12.59 -4.13
N LEU A 295 11.73 -11.33 -3.94
CA LEU A 295 10.36 -10.95 -3.56
C LEU A 295 9.36 -11.40 -4.62
N ASP A 296 9.60 -11.07 -5.89
CA ASP A 296 8.69 -11.42 -6.99
C ASP A 296 8.46 -12.93 -7.07
N ASP A 297 9.53 -13.74 -7.02
CA ASP A 297 9.42 -15.20 -7.08
C ASP A 297 8.62 -15.77 -5.89
N ASN A 298 8.82 -15.21 -4.71
CA ASN A 298 8.07 -15.63 -3.52
C ASN A 298 6.59 -15.19 -3.56
N ILE A 299 6.30 -14.03 -4.13
CA ILE A 299 4.91 -13.60 -4.40
C ILE A 299 4.26 -14.55 -5.39
N GLY A 300 4.99 -14.99 -6.42
CA GLY A 300 4.53 -16.04 -7.34
C GLY A 300 4.09 -17.31 -6.63
N ARG A 301 4.89 -17.82 -5.68
CA ARG A 301 4.54 -18.99 -4.86
C ARG A 301 3.25 -18.80 -4.05
N ILE A 302 3.04 -17.60 -3.52
CA ILE A 302 1.81 -17.25 -2.79
C ILE A 302 0.62 -17.22 -3.74
N LEU A 303 0.72 -16.57 -4.90
CA LEU A 303 -0.34 -16.52 -5.92
C LEU A 303 -0.69 -17.93 -6.45
N ASP A 304 0.31 -18.78 -6.67
CA ASP A 304 0.10 -20.17 -7.10
C ASP A 304 -0.64 -20.99 -6.04
N THR A 305 -0.39 -20.70 -4.76
CA THR A 305 -1.15 -21.34 -3.68
C THR A 305 -2.62 -20.94 -3.71
N LEU A 306 -2.93 -19.66 -3.94
CA LEU A 306 -4.31 -19.21 -4.10
C LEU A 306 -4.99 -19.85 -5.32
N ARG A 307 -4.27 -20.00 -6.47
CA ARG A 307 -4.77 -20.68 -7.67
C ARG A 307 -5.06 -22.15 -7.40
N LYS A 308 -4.11 -22.89 -6.83
CA LYS A 308 -4.24 -24.30 -6.47
C LYS A 308 -5.41 -24.56 -5.50
N ASN A 309 -5.63 -23.64 -4.58
CA ASN A 309 -6.73 -23.70 -3.63
C ASN A 309 -8.08 -23.22 -4.19
N LYS A 310 -8.14 -22.76 -5.45
CA LYS A 310 -9.31 -22.11 -6.04
C LYS A 310 -9.83 -20.92 -5.23
N GLN A 311 -8.89 -20.12 -4.67
CA GLN A 311 -9.18 -18.94 -3.85
C GLN A 311 -8.83 -17.64 -4.59
N ILE A 312 -8.10 -17.71 -5.71
CA ILE A 312 -7.62 -16.53 -6.44
C ILE A 312 -8.76 -15.59 -6.86
N ASP A 313 -9.87 -16.16 -7.35
CA ASP A 313 -11.05 -15.42 -7.84
C ASP A 313 -11.96 -14.91 -6.69
N ASN A 314 -11.61 -15.21 -5.45
CA ASN A 314 -12.33 -14.74 -4.24
C ASN A 314 -11.40 -14.07 -3.24
N THR A 315 -10.27 -13.54 -3.69
CA THR A 315 -9.29 -12.87 -2.83
C THR A 315 -9.00 -11.48 -3.35
N ILE A 316 -9.20 -10.46 -2.49
CA ILE A 316 -8.64 -9.13 -2.70
C ILE A 316 -7.15 -9.23 -2.41
N ILE A 317 -6.33 -8.88 -3.39
CA ILE A 317 -4.87 -8.90 -3.28
C ILE A 317 -4.37 -7.47 -3.40
N VAL A 318 -3.61 -7.01 -2.41
CA VAL A 318 -2.96 -5.71 -2.40
C VAL A 318 -1.46 -5.90 -2.33
N PHE A 319 -0.72 -5.24 -3.22
CA PHE A 319 0.73 -5.12 -3.14
C PHE A 319 1.11 -3.65 -2.96
N THR A 320 1.95 -3.36 -1.97
CA THR A 320 2.43 -2.00 -1.68
C THR A 320 3.79 -2.01 -0.95
N SER A 321 4.33 -0.83 -0.67
CA SER A 321 5.47 -0.62 0.22
C SER A 321 5.09 0.32 1.36
N ASP A 322 5.91 0.41 2.40
CA ASP A 322 5.72 1.42 3.45
C ASP A 322 6.31 2.78 3.05
N HIS A 323 7.39 2.83 2.33
CA HIS A 323 8.01 3.99 1.68
C HIS A 323 8.95 3.51 0.57
N GLY A 324 9.49 4.43 -0.21
CA GLY A 324 10.52 4.14 -1.20
C GLY A 324 11.94 4.18 -0.64
N ASP A 325 12.92 4.07 -1.55
CA ASP A 325 14.35 4.35 -1.35
C ASP A 325 14.81 5.26 -2.50
N LEU A 326 15.59 6.27 -2.19
CA LEU A 326 16.13 7.19 -3.20
C LEU A 326 17.14 6.53 -4.14
N CYS A 327 17.76 5.42 -3.75
CA CYS A 327 18.66 4.63 -4.60
C CYS A 327 19.72 5.47 -5.33
N GLY A 328 20.21 6.55 -4.73
CA GLY A 328 21.16 7.51 -5.31
C GLY A 328 20.52 8.76 -5.91
N GLU A 329 19.20 8.82 -6.08
CA GLU A 329 18.52 10.05 -6.51
C GLU A 329 18.85 11.21 -5.57
N HIS A 330 19.16 12.38 -6.12
CA HIS A 330 19.56 13.60 -5.40
C HIS A 330 20.80 13.42 -4.49
N GLY A 331 21.71 12.48 -4.83
CA GLY A 331 22.87 12.15 -4.01
C GLY A 331 22.50 11.58 -2.64
N ARG A 332 21.43 10.81 -2.56
CA ARG A 332 20.90 10.23 -1.30
C ARG A 332 20.55 8.77 -1.44
N LEU A 333 20.58 8.07 -0.33
CA LEU A 333 19.95 6.76 -0.12
C LEU A 333 18.82 6.91 0.88
N ASN A 334 18.05 5.83 1.04
CA ASN A 334 16.96 5.73 2.01
C ASN A 334 15.80 6.71 1.71
N LYS A 335 15.19 7.30 2.74
CA LYS A 335 13.88 7.95 2.74
C LYS A 335 13.84 9.20 3.63
N GLY A 336 12.63 9.67 3.94
CA GLY A 336 12.38 10.75 4.91
C GLY A 336 12.22 12.13 4.29
N VAL A 337 12.23 12.21 2.96
CA VAL A 337 12.06 13.45 2.19
C VAL A 337 10.92 13.32 1.20
N PRO A 338 10.32 14.42 0.73
CA PRO A 338 9.14 14.36 -0.15
C PRO A 338 9.43 14.02 -1.62
N TYR A 339 10.68 13.75 -2.01
CA TYR A 339 11.01 13.31 -3.36
C TYR A 339 10.31 12.00 -3.75
N GLU A 340 10.02 11.84 -5.06
CA GLU A 340 9.31 10.68 -5.61
C GLU A 340 9.95 9.35 -5.18
N GLY A 341 11.27 9.20 -5.30
CA GLY A 341 11.96 7.96 -4.90
C GLY A 341 11.76 7.56 -3.44
N SER A 342 11.48 8.53 -2.55
CA SER A 342 11.23 8.30 -1.13
C SER A 342 9.74 8.18 -0.78
N ALA A 343 8.89 9.07 -1.34
CA ALA A 343 7.51 9.24 -0.90
C ALA A 343 6.49 8.47 -1.75
N ARG A 344 6.72 8.34 -3.08
CA ARG A 344 5.87 7.56 -3.97
C ARG A 344 6.18 6.09 -3.81
N ILE A 345 5.14 5.28 -3.59
CA ILE A 345 5.24 3.85 -3.38
C ILE A 345 4.38 3.09 -4.39
N PRO A 346 4.74 1.84 -4.73
CA PRO A 346 3.86 1.03 -5.55
C PRO A 346 2.56 0.73 -4.79
N PHE A 347 1.44 0.76 -5.50
CA PHE A 347 0.16 0.29 -5.00
C PHE A 347 -0.62 -0.39 -6.12
N LEU A 348 -0.82 -1.69 -5.96
CA LEU A 348 -1.55 -2.55 -6.88
C LEU A 348 -2.68 -3.22 -6.12
N MET A 349 -3.87 -3.32 -6.74
CA MET A 349 -5.02 -3.96 -6.10
C MET A 349 -5.83 -4.78 -7.09
N VAL A 350 -6.00 -6.07 -6.79
CA VAL A 350 -6.98 -6.95 -7.44
C VAL A 350 -8.21 -7.09 -6.53
N CYS A 351 -9.39 -6.92 -7.10
CA CYS A 351 -10.66 -7.30 -6.46
C CYS A 351 -11.54 -7.94 -7.53
N PRO A 352 -11.57 -9.29 -7.60
CA PRO A 352 -12.26 -10.00 -8.68
C PRO A 352 -13.74 -9.60 -8.78
N GLY A 353 -14.20 -9.33 -10.01
CA GLY A 353 -15.57 -8.90 -10.26
C GLY A 353 -15.93 -7.47 -9.85
N LYS A 354 -15.00 -6.72 -9.23
CA LYS A 354 -15.22 -5.32 -8.80
C LYS A 354 -14.24 -4.32 -9.41
N ILE A 355 -13.00 -4.72 -9.58
CA ILE A 355 -11.95 -3.89 -10.22
C ILE A 355 -11.69 -4.49 -11.60
N PRO A 356 -11.91 -3.75 -12.70
CA PRO A 356 -11.56 -4.21 -14.05
C PRO A 356 -10.05 -4.45 -14.17
N ALA A 357 -9.67 -5.50 -14.90
CA ALA A 357 -8.27 -5.82 -15.15
C ALA A 357 -7.59 -4.71 -15.98
N GLY A 358 -6.36 -4.34 -15.60
CA GLY A 358 -5.58 -3.32 -16.28
C GLY A 358 -6.04 -1.88 -16.02
N THR A 359 -6.86 -1.65 -14.98
CA THR A 359 -7.24 -0.29 -14.58
C THR A 359 -6.01 0.50 -14.16
N VAL A 360 -5.89 1.75 -14.61
CA VAL A 360 -4.88 2.71 -14.19
C VAL A 360 -5.58 3.83 -13.43
N VAL A 361 -5.04 4.18 -12.27
CA VAL A 361 -5.49 5.28 -11.42
C VAL A 361 -4.33 6.26 -11.31
N ASP A 362 -4.43 7.38 -12.00
CA ASP A 362 -3.36 8.38 -12.07
C ASP A 362 -3.46 9.40 -10.93
N GLU A 363 -4.65 9.60 -10.39
CA GLU A 363 -4.92 10.56 -9.32
C GLU A 363 -4.13 10.24 -8.05
N ALA A 364 -3.75 11.30 -7.35
CA ALA A 364 -2.97 11.20 -6.12
C ALA A 364 -3.77 10.59 -4.98
N LEU A 365 -3.26 9.49 -4.48
CA LEU A 365 -3.75 8.72 -3.33
C LEU A 365 -2.65 8.59 -2.27
N SER A 366 -3.03 8.24 -1.06
CA SER A 366 -2.04 7.96 -0.01
C SER A 366 -2.45 6.80 0.90
N CYS A 367 -1.55 6.39 1.78
CA CYS A 367 -1.75 5.27 2.70
C CYS A 367 -3.07 5.35 3.49
N VAL A 368 -3.55 6.56 3.84
CA VAL A 368 -4.81 6.71 4.59
C VAL A 368 -6.04 6.31 3.77
N ASP A 369 -5.96 6.37 2.42
CA ASP A 369 -7.07 6.06 1.53
C ASP A 369 -7.27 4.54 1.33
N PHE A 370 -6.31 3.71 1.76
CA PHE A 370 -6.39 2.25 1.62
C PHE A 370 -7.58 1.64 2.37
N MET A 371 -7.71 1.93 3.68
CA MET A 371 -8.75 1.32 4.50
C MET A 371 -10.17 1.69 4.05
N PRO A 372 -10.52 2.97 3.78
CA PRO A 372 -11.84 3.31 3.25
C PRO A 372 -12.12 2.64 1.90
N THR A 373 -11.15 2.60 1.00
CA THR A 373 -11.28 1.95 -0.31
C THR A 373 -11.53 0.44 -0.18
N LEU A 374 -10.76 -0.24 0.67
CA LEU A 374 -10.97 -1.66 0.97
C LEU A 374 -12.40 -1.91 1.48
N PHE A 375 -12.87 -1.09 2.41
CA PHE A 375 -14.18 -1.31 3.04
C PHE A 375 -15.35 -0.96 2.10
N ALA A 376 -15.22 0.00 1.22
CA ALA A 376 -16.18 0.24 0.15
C ALA A 376 -16.28 -0.94 -0.84
N LEU A 377 -15.14 -1.60 -1.11
CA LEU A 377 -15.10 -2.80 -1.94
C LEU A 377 -15.70 -4.02 -1.23
N THR A 378 -15.57 -4.16 0.07
CA THR A 378 -16.10 -5.29 0.85
C THR A 378 -17.49 -5.03 1.43
N GLY A 379 -17.99 -3.80 1.39
CA GLY A 379 -19.26 -3.39 1.98
C GLY A 379 -19.18 -3.23 3.51
N ASP A 380 -17.99 -2.95 4.03
CA ASP A 380 -17.73 -2.81 5.44
C ASP A 380 -17.92 -1.37 5.93
N LYS A 381 -18.30 -1.21 7.20
CA LYS A 381 -18.41 0.11 7.83
C LYS A 381 -17.07 0.58 8.36
N LEU A 382 -16.75 1.84 8.11
CA LEU A 382 -15.55 2.48 8.65
C LEU A 382 -15.66 2.68 10.17
N PRO A 383 -14.57 2.43 10.92
CA PRO A 383 -14.49 2.84 12.31
C PRO A 383 -14.42 4.37 12.42
N LYS A 384 -14.78 4.89 13.60
CA LYS A 384 -14.69 6.34 13.87
C LYS A 384 -13.24 6.83 13.73
N GLY A 385 -13.09 8.07 13.23
CA GLY A 385 -11.81 8.77 13.15
C GLY A 385 -10.95 8.42 11.95
N VAL A 386 -11.41 7.60 11.00
CA VAL A 386 -10.76 7.43 9.70
C VAL A 386 -10.79 8.76 8.95
N GLN A 387 -9.64 9.13 8.38
CA GLN A 387 -9.43 10.43 7.71
C GLN A 387 -9.19 10.29 6.21
N GLY A 388 -8.86 9.07 5.76
CA GLY A 388 -8.72 8.75 4.35
C GLY A 388 -10.06 8.77 3.60
N ARG A 389 -9.98 8.78 2.28
CA ARG A 389 -11.11 8.86 1.35
C ARG A 389 -11.33 7.52 0.66
N ASP A 390 -12.57 7.24 0.29
CA ASP A 390 -12.92 6.08 -0.52
C ASP A 390 -12.59 6.34 -2.00
N ALA A 391 -11.56 5.68 -2.50
CA ALA A 391 -11.14 5.71 -3.90
C ALA A 391 -11.70 4.54 -4.72
N SER A 392 -12.65 3.76 -4.21
CA SER A 392 -13.16 2.57 -4.89
C SER A 392 -13.78 2.87 -6.25
N THR A 393 -14.30 4.07 -6.47
CA THR A 393 -14.81 4.51 -7.77
C THR A 393 -13.71 4.66 -8.80
N LEU A 394 -12.54 5.22 -8.43
CA LEU A 394 -11.35 5.28 -9.29
C LEU A 394 -10.90 3.88 -9.68
N PHE A 395 -10.76 2.98 -8.72
CA PHE A 395 -10.36 1.60 -8.95
C PHE A 395 -11.35 0.81 -9.81
N ARG A 396 -12.62 1.21 -9.83
CA ARG A 396 -13.65 0.64 -10.73
C ARG A 396 -13.67 1.30 -12.12
N GLY A 397 -12.77 2.24 -12.42
CA GLY A 397 -12.73 2.99 -13.68
C GLY A 397 -13.90 3.98 -13.84
N LYS A 398 -14.42 4.55 -12.73
CA LYS A 398 -15.59 5.44 -12.68
C LYS A 398 -15.30 6.74 -11.91
N GLY A 399 -14.11 7.28 -12.06
CA GLY A 399 -13.57 8.32 -11.19
C GLY A 399 -13.84 9.77 -11.58
N ASP A 400 -15.11 10.20 -11.71
CA ASP A 400 -15.43 11.52 -12.23
C ASP A 400 -15.35 12.68 -11.22
N ASN A 401 -15.24 12.43 -9.91
CA ASN A 401 -15.33 13.46 -8.86
C ASN A 401 -14.24 13.34 -7.77
N TRP A 402 -13.05 12.86 -8.13
CA TRP A 402 -11.96 12.78 -7.17
C TRP A 402 -11.25 14.14 -7.00
N ASP A 403 -11.08 14.58 -5.75
CA ASP A 403 -10.20 15.69 -5.44
C ASP A 403 -8.75 15.22 -5.51
N ASP A 404 -8.10 15.46 -6.67
CA ASP A 404 -6.75 14.99 -6.96
C ASP A 404 -5.71 15.73 -6.11
N VAL A 405 -5.57 15.27 -4.87
CA VAL A 405 -4.49 15.70 -3.98
C VAL A 405 -4.25 14.69 -2.87
N ALA A 406 -2.99 14.41 -2.57
CA ALA A 406 -2.53 13.73 -1.37
C ALA A 406 -1.65 14.64 -0.52
N PHE A 407 -1.65 14.45 0.80
CA PHE A 407 -0.91 15.28 1.74
C PHE A 407 0.16 14.47 2.45
N LEU A 408 1.37 15.04 2.49
CA LEU A 408 2.54 14.41 3.08
C LEU A 408 3.18 15.35 4.11
N ARG A 409 3.89 14.74 5.05
CA ARG A 409 4.59 15.47 6.10
C ARG A 409 5.88 14.77 6.53
N SER A 410 6.77 15.50 7.17
CA SER A 410 7.95 14.93 7.83
C SER A 410 7.59 14.25 9.16
N THR A 411 8.55 13.52 9.72
CA THR A 411 8.47 12.96 11.07
C THR A 411 8.59 14.04 12.14
N SER A 412 8.13 13.75 13.37
CA SER A 412 8.15 14.69 14.48
C SER A 412 9.55 15.06 14.99
N ASN A 413 10.56 14.23 14.72
CA ASN A 413 11.97 14.51 15.07
C ASN A 413 12.80 15.04 13.89
N GLY A 414 12.19 15.19 12.71
CA GLY A 414 12.79 15.79 11.53
C GLY A 414 12.56 17.29 11.46
N GLN A 415 13.22 17.94 10.50
CA GLN A 415 12.88 19.33 10.17
C GLN A 415 11.47 19.37 9.59
N PRO A 416 10.57 20.23 10.09
CA PRO A 416 9.21 20.30 9.61
C PRO A 416 9.12 20.61 8.11
N TRP A 417 8.38 19.78 7.38
CA TRP A 417 7.90 20.08 6.04
C TRP A 417 6.51 19.49 5.83
N LEU A 418 5.70 20.19 5.03
CA LEU A 418 4.40 19.75 4.56
C LEU A 418 4.38 19.79 3.04
N ALA A 419 3.71 18.84 2.41
CA ALA A 419 3.53 18.84 0.97
C ALA A 419 2.10 18.50 0.56
N ALA A 420 1.64 19.13 -0.53
CA ALA A 420 0.47 18.73 -1.31
C ALA A 420 0.95 18.22 -2.66
N VAL A 421 0.49 17.02 -3.05
CA VAL A 421 0.88 16.37 -4.30
C VAL A 421 -0.35 15.93 -5.08
N THR A 422 -0.36 16.21 -6.39
CA THR A 422 -1.36 15.74 -7.36
C THR A 422 -0.70 14.72 -8.30
N ASP A 423 -1.40 14.27 -9.31
CA ASP A 423 -0.84 13.49 -10.42
C ASP A 423 0.31 14.21 -11.14
N ARG A 424 0.30 15.56 -11.12
CA ARG A 424 1.25 16.38 -11.84
C ARG A 424 2.13 17.26 -10.97
N TYR A 425 1.61 17.91 -9.94
CA TYR A 425 2.35 18.91 -9.18
C TYR A 425 2.63 18.47 -7.75
N LYS A 426 3.80 18.84 -7.25
CA LYS A 426 4.16 18.67 -5.84
C LYS A 426 4.65 20.00 -5.26
N LEU A 427 3.89 20.53 -4.31
CA LEU A 427 4.21 21.73 -3.55
C LEU A 427 4.73 21.36 -2.18
N VAL A 428 5.90 21.88 -1.80
CA VAL A 428 6.55 21.61 -0.52
C VAL A 428 6.83 22.90 0.22
N TYR A 429 6.31 23.05 1.42
CA TYR A 429 6.68 24.06 2.41
C TYR A 429 7.55 23.46 3.49
N SER A 430 8.56 24.18 3.95
CA SER A 430 9.53 23.68 4.94
C SER A 430 9.96 24.77 5.92
N SER A 431 10.34 24.37 7.11
CA SER A 431 11.01 25.26 8.07
C SER A 431 12.43 25.67 7.62
N LEU A 432 12.95 25.05 6.57
CA LEU A 432 14.29 25.26 6.04
C LEU A 432 14.29 25.85 4.63
N GLY A 433 14.20 27.17 4.53
CA GLY A 433 14.35 27.88 3.25
C GLY A 433 13.06 28.00 2.45
N GLN A 434 13.22 28.43 1.19
CA GLN A 434 12.09 28.73 0.31
C GLN A 434 11.23 27.51 -0.03
N PRO A 435 9.94 27.72 -0.36
CA PRO A 435 9.07 26.67 -0.88
C PRO A 435 9.56 26.10 -2.21
N TRP A 436 9.13 24.88 -2.50
CA TRP A 436 9.44 24.18 -3.74
C TRP A 436 8.17 23.71 -4.43
N LEU A 437 8.07 23.97 -5.73
CA LEU A 437 7.07 23.40 -6.62
C LEU A 437 7.77 22.57 -7.70
N PHE A 438 7.38 21.31 -7.82
CA PHE A 438 7.81 20.43 -8.90
C PHE A 438 6.65 20.17 -9.86
N ASP A 439 6.90 20.21 -11.17
CA ASP A 439 6.00 19.71 -12.21
C ASP A 439 6.47 18.29 -12.59
N LEU A 440 5.92 17.28 -11.97
CA LEU A 440 6.33 15.89 -12.11
C LEU A 440 6.15 15.33 -13.52
N LYS A 441 5.32 15.98 -14.35
CA LYS A 441 5.09 15.59 -15.75
C LYS A 441 6.22 16.06 -16.67
N THR A 442 6.70 17.29 -16.49
CA THR A 442 7.77 17.87 -17.31
C THR A 442 9.15 17.71 -16.68
N ASP A 443 9.22 17.51 -15.36
CA ASP A 443 10.42 17.27 -14.58
C ASP A 443 10.26 16.08 -13.63
N PRO A 444 10.14 14.86 -14.15
CA PRO A 444 9.92 13.65 -13.36
C PRO A 444 11.10 13.27 -12.44
N ASN A 445 12.23 13.95 -12.58
CA ASN A 445 13.41 13.77 -11.73
C ASN A 445 13.57 14.90 -10.69
N GLU A 446 12.60 15.79 -10.57
CA GLU A 446 12.53 16.85 -9.53
C GLU A 446 13.81 17.70 -9.47
N LEU A 447 14.32 18.11 -10.64
CA LEU A 447 15.55 18.88 -10.77
C LEU A 447 15.35 20.37 -10.58
N GLN A 448 14.17 20.90 -10.91
CA GLN A 448 13.90 22.33 -10.98
C GLN A 448 12.84 22.77 -9.97
N ASN A 449 13.08 23.93 -9.33
CA ASN A 449 12.05 24.59 -8.53
C ASN A 449 11.24 25.55 -9.41
N ALA A 450 9.97 25.24 -9.64
CA ALA A 450 9.06 26.09 -10.41
C ALA A 450 8.31 27.12 -9.53
N PHE A 451 8.55 27.19 -8.22
CA PHE A 451 7.80 28.04 -7.30
C PHE A 451 7.88 29.53 -7.64
N GLY A 452 9.04 30.03 -8.08
CA GLY A 452 9.24 31.44 -8.44
C GLY A 452 8.72 31.85 -9.83
N LYS A 453 8.20 30.91 -10.64
CA LYS A 453 7.75 31.20 -12.00
C LYS A 453 6.37 31.85 -11.99
N PRO A 454 6.14 32.94 -12.80
CA PRO A 454 4.86 33.63 -12.85
C PRO A 454 3.68 32.71 -13.21
N GLU A 455 3.88 31.79 -14.15
CA GLU A 455 2.89 30.81 -14.61
C GLU A 455 2.49 29.80 -13.53
N SER A 456 3.32 29.62 -12.51
CA SER A 456 3.04 28.69 -11.39
C SER A 456 2.14 29.28 -10.30
N LYS A 457 1.93 30.60 -10.28
CA LYS A 457 1.15 31.27 -9.23
C LYS A 457 -0.26 30.70 -8.99
N PRO A 458 -1.06 30.38 -10.04
CA PRO A 458 -2.40 29.82 -9.85
C PRO A 458 -2.37 28.47 -9.13
N ILE A 459 -1.50 27.55 -9.56
CA ILE A 459 -1.40 26.21 -8.95
C ILE A 459 -0.80 26.27 -7.54
N ILE A 460 0.18 27.15 -7.29
CA ILE A 460 0.71 27.39 -5.94
C ILE A 460 -0.41 27.83 -5.00
N ARG A 461 -1.21 28.82 -5.40
CA ARG A 461 -2.33 29.32 -4.58
C ARG A 461 -3.37 28.24 -4.31
N GLU A 462 -3.69 27.44 -5.31
CA GLU A 462 -4.65 26.34 -5.19
C GLU A 462 -4.16 25.26 -4.23
N LEU A 463 -2.96 24.74 -4.44
CA LEU A 463 -2.38 23.69 -3.58
C LEU A 463 -2.14 24.20 -2.16
N THR A 464 -1.78 25.49 -1.99
CA THR A 464 -1.65 26.10 -0.66
C THR A 464 -2.99 26.14 0.07
N LYS A 465 -4.08 26.52 -0.59
CA LYS A 465 -5.43 26.46 0.02
C LYS A 465 -5.81 25.05 0.48
N ARG A 466 -5.56 24.05 -0.39
CA ARG A 466 -5.83 22.66 -0.08
C ARG A 466 -5.00 22.17 1.12
N LEU A 467 -3.70 22.52 1.15
CA LEU A 467 -2.80 22.17 2.24
C LEU A 467 -3.18 22.86 3.55
N ALA A 468 -3.58 24.13 3.52
CA ALA A 468 -4.07 24.85 4.68
C ALA A 468 -5.36 24.22 5.25
N ASN A 469 -6.30 23.86 4.37
CA ASN A 469 -7.53 23.16 4.75
C ASN A 469 -7.25 21.79 5.34
N TYR A 470 -6.33 21.02 4.75
CA TYR A 470 -5.86 19.75 5.30
C TYR A 470 -5.29 19.94 6.70
N ALA A 471 -4.35 20.85 6.86
CA ALA A 471 -3.66 21.09 8.13
C ALA A 471 -4.63 21.51 9.24
N LYS A 472 -5.59 22.41 8.93
CA LYS A 472 -6.66 22.81 9.87
C LYS A 472 -7.56 21.64 10.25
N ARG A 473 -8.08 20.88 9.25
CA ARG A 473 -9.00 19.76 9.47
C ARG A 473 -8.38 18.63 10.29
N ASN A 474 -7.11 18.38 10.07
CA ASN A 474 -6.37 17.27 10.69
C ASN A 474 -5.49 17.72 11.86
N SER A 475 -5.60 18.97 12.30
CA SER A 475 -4.83 19.55 13.42
C SER A 475 -3.33 19.29 13.27
N ASP A 476 -2.79 19.50 12.05
CA ASP A 476 -1.37 19.23 11.79
C ASP A 476 -0.51 20.32 12.45
N PRO A 477 0.35 19.97 13.41
CA PRO A 477 1.11 20.94 14.19
C PRO A 477 2.13 21.74 13.36
N TYR A 478 2.50 21.25 12.17
CA TYR A 478 3.48 21.94 11.31
C TYR A 478 2.92 23.18 10.62
N ALA A 479 1.59 23.30 10.50
CA ALA A 479 0.95 24.53 10.08
C ALA A 479 1.21 25.72 11.04
N GLY A 480 1.53 25.44 12.29
CA GLY A 480 1.94 26.45 13.28
C GLY A 480 3.43 26.83 13.23
N ASN A 481 4.24 26.20 12.38
CA ASN A 481 5.63 26.59 12.19
C ASN A 481 5.71 27.97 11.51
N LYS A 482 6.41 28.92 12.12
CA LYS A 482 6.46 30.32 11.68
C LYS A 482 6.87 30.49 10.21
N GLN A 483 7.89 29.76 9.75
CA GLN A 483 8.34 29.85 8.36
C GLN A 483 7.30 29.29 7.39
N ILE A 484 6.77 28.09 7.67
CA ILE A 484 5.72 27.45 6.84
C ILE A 484 4.49 28.36 6.78
N GLN A 485 4.10 28.94 7.92
CA GLN A 485 2.92 29.82 8.01
C GLN A 485 3.10 31.10 7.20
N ALA A 486 4.27 31.75 7.31
CA ALA A 486 4.59 32.96 6.54
C ALA A 486 4.61 32.68 5.03
N ASP A 487 5.26 31.58 4.59
CA ASP A 487 5.34 31.21 3.18
C ASP A 487 3.95 30.89 2.60
N MET A 488 3.09 30.19 3.37
CA MET A 488 1.71 29.90 2.96
C MET A 488 0.86 31.17 2.87
N ALA A 489 0.98 32.09 3.85
CA ALA A 489 0.28 33.37 3.84
C ALA A 489 0.68 34.21 2.62
N GLN A 490 1.97 34.32 2.33
CA GLN A 490 2.49 34.99 1.16
C GLN A 490 1.93 34.39 -0.14
N ALA A 491 1.92 33.06 -0.27
CA ALA A 491 1.38 32.37 -1.45
C ALA A 491 -0.15 32.61 -1.64
N LEU A 492 -0.87 32.87 -0.56
CA LEU A 492 -2.30 33.22 -0.58
C LEU A 492 -2.56 34.72 -0.80
N GLY A 493 -1.53 35.57 -0.80
CA GLY A 493 -1.65 37.03 -0.88
C GLY A 493 -2.21 37.65 0.42
N GLN A 494 -1.97 37.00 1.56
CA GLN A 494 -2.32 37.47 2.89
C GLN A 494 -1.09 38.17 3.52
N ALA A 495 -1.32 39.14 4.38
CA ALA A 495 -0.23 39.68 5.19
C ALA A 495 0.32 38.56 6.12
N PRO A 496 1.65 38.48 6.33
CA PRO A 496 2.27 37.49 7.18
C PRO A 496 1.88 37.62 8.65
#